data_8b6d61502172f9633636f20a9229da2f
#
_entry.id   8b6d61502172f9633636f20a9229da2f
#
_cell.length_a   1.000
_cell.length_b   1.000
_cell.length_c   1.000
_cell.angle_alpha   90.00
_cell.angle_beta   90.00
_cell.angle_gamma   90.00
#
_symmetry.space_group_name_H-M   'P 1'
#
loop_
_entity.id
_entity.type
_entity.pdbx_description
1 polymer ?
#
loop_
_entity_poly.entity_id
_entity_poly.type
_entity_poly.pdbx_seq_one_letter_code
_entity_poly.pdbx_strand_id
1 'polypeptide(L)'
;MRQFACAMARPLGASEGKELVVIVYCGQNIDNGYHRAREALQRSFLHDLFRHSSFNYSGPVGFNTGDNGTITCDTALALKEHGYPYLSHATLSYRGTVCAELKTIVFQPDYHFIQTLGFKDLVLKLSDIGTPLPQRQKKVIWRGAPTGRIVNGCDSLVRARICLLARNITWLDFGIVKHLPGCPGMEISNRIPELDWVQFRGILDIDGNANAWGLFWRLASGSVVFRVESPWTNSYIDRLKPWVHFIPIFENLTNLEEVTRIVTTDDSSELQLLSDIAMNAITFVKPITYSSEVERVANNLTYLFGSPFR
;
A
#
# COMPACT_ATOMS: atom_id res chain seq x y z
N MET A 1 7.25 30.86 -5.94
CA MET A 1 8.19 29.83 -6.42
C MET A 1 9.00 29.34 -5.23
N ARG A 2 8.58 28.27 -4.55
CA ARG A 2 9.40 27.61 -3.53
C ARG A 2 10.26 26.59 -4.28
N GLN A 3 11.56 26.80 -4.28
CA GLN A 3 12.56 25.92 -4.86
C GLN A 3 12.36 24.49 -4.34
N PHE A 4 12.05 23.57 -5.25
CA PHE A 4 12.17 22.14 -5.01
C PHE A 4 13.68 21.79 -5.09
N ALA A 5 14.36 21.95 -3.97
CA ALA A 5 15.76 21.56 -3.86
C ALA A 5 15.83 20.07 -3.52
N CYS A 6 15.92 19.25 -4.52
CA CYS A 6 16.65 17.99 -4.53
C CYS A 6 16.50 17.26 -5.86
N ALA A 7 17.14 17.74 -6.87
CA ALA A 7 17.43 16.91 -8.03
C ALA A 7 18.89 16.45 -7.89
N MET A 8 19.14 15.30 -7.30
CA MET A 8 20.41 14.63 -7.48
C MET A 8 20.25 13.64 -8.61
N ALA A 9 20.60 14.07 -9.83
CA ALA A 9 20.84 13.16 -10.94
C ALA A 9 22.09 12.34 -10.62
N ARG A 10 21.95 11.05 -10.34
CA ARG A 10 23.08 10.12 -10.25
C ARG A 10 22.91 9.07 -11.33
N PRO A 11 23.94 8.86 -12.19
CA PRO A 11 23.89 7.77 -13.15
C PRO A 11 23.81 6.43 -12.41
N LEU A 12 22.82 5.61 -12.73
CA LEU A 12 22.88 4.18 -12.51
C LEU A 12 23.75 3.62 -13.61
N GLY A 13 24.89 3.02 -13.26
CA GLY A 13 25.94 2.60 -14.16
C GLY A 13 25.46 2.06 -15.52
N ALA A 14 26.24 2.31 -16.56
CA ALA A 14 25.98 1.84 -17.90
C ALA A 14 25.95 0.31 -17.95
N SER A 15 24.84 -0.26 -18.37
CA SER A 15 24.70 -1.66 -18.73
C SER A 15 24.20 -1.69 -20.17
N GLU A 16 24.98 -2.29 -21.06
CA GLU A 16 24.69 -2.47 -22.48
C GLU A 16 24.41 -1.18 -23.29
N GLY A 17 25.14 -0.09 -23.02
CA GLY A 17 25.06 1.14 -23.80
C GLY A 17 23.84 2.03 -23.50
N LYS A 18 23.09 1.73 -22.43
CA LYS A 18 21.97 2.56 -21.96
C LYS A 18 22.42 3.36 -20.74
N GLU A 19 22.43 4.68 -20.84
CA GLU A 19 22.58 5.57 -19.68
C GLU A 19 21.20 5.85 -19.10
N LEU A 20 21.03 5.53 -17.82
CA LEU A 20 19.85 5.92 -17.07
C LEU A 20 20.21 6.99 -16.06
N VAL A 21 19.57 8.12 -16.17
CA VAL A 21 19.63 9.20 -15.18
C VAL A 21 18.46 9.04 -14.23
N VAL A 22 18.75 8.72 -12.96
CA VAL A 22 17.72 8.64 -11.93
C VAL A 22 17.59 10.01 -11.27
N ILE A 23 16.44 10.64 -11.40
CA ILE A 23 16.10 11.88 -10.69
C ILE A 23 15.38 11.49 -9.40
N VAL A 24 16.04 11.70 -8.27
CA VAL A 24 15.43 11.48 -6.94
C VAL A 24 14.73 12.75 -6.52
N TYR A 25 13.41 12.69 -6.34
CA TYR A 25 12.67 13.77 -5.68
C TYR A 25 12.67 13.50 -4.17
N CYS A 26 13.34 14.36 -3.44
CA CYS A 26 13.38 14.27 -1.99
C CYS A 26 12.29 15.14 -1.37
N GLY A 27 11.43 14.54 -0.57
CA GLY A 27 10.62 15.29 0.41
C GLY A 27 11.54 15.96 1.45
N GLN A 28 11.05 16.98 2.14
CA GLN A 28 11.80 17.74 3.16
C GLN A 28 12.36 16.79 4.24
N ASN A 29 13.64 16.51 4.24
CA ASN A 29 14.50 15.78 5.19
C ASN A 29 15.24 14.58 4.59
N ILE A 30 16.27 14.87 3.79
CA ILE A 30 17.06 13.88 3.07
C ILE A 30 18.09 13.15 3.95
N ASP A 31 18.44 13.70 5.09
CA ASP A 31 19.62 13.27 5.88
C ASP A 31 19.36 12.19 6.92
N ASN A 32 18.18 11.60 7.01
CA ASN A 32 17.97 10.49 7.92
C ASN A 32 18.23 9.12 7.27
N GLY A 33 18.76 8.18 8.05
CA GLY A 33 19.09 6.83 7.59
C GLY A 33 17.90 6.06 6.98
N TYR A 34 16.68 6.44 7.30
CA TYR A 34 15.44 5.88 6.79
C TYR A 34 15.24 6.16 5.28
N HIS A 35 15.46 7.41 4.83
CA HIS A 35 15.37 7.74 3.41
C HIS A 35 16.49 7.08 2.61
N ARG A 36 17.71 6.96 3.16
CA ARG A 36 18.82 6.27 2.51
C ARG A 36 18.54 4.77 2.30
N ALA A 37 17.96 4.11 3.29
CA ALA A 37 17.58 2.70 3.17
C ALA A 37 16.51 2.48 2.08
N ARG A 38 15.52 3.37 2.00
CA ARG A 38 14.49 3.31 0.95
C ARG A 38 15.07 3.59 -0.43
N GLU A 39 15.97 4.56 -0.55
CA GLU A 39 16.66 4.83 -1.81
C GLU A 39 17.45 3.61 -2.28
N ALA A 40 18.14 2.92 -1.37
CA ALA A 40 18.90 1.70 -1.70
C ALA A 40 17.97 0.58 -2.22
N LEU A 41 16.82 0.36 -1.57
CA LEU A 41 15.82 -0.61 -2.03
C LEU A 41 15.24 -0.23 -3.40
N GLN A 42 14.95 1.05 -3.60
CA GLN A 42 14.48 1.57 -4.86
C GLN A 42 15.49 1.34 -6.00
N ARG A 43 16.78 1.60 -5.73
CA ARG A 43 17.86 1.34 -6.67
C ARG A 43 17.97 -0.14 -7.01
N SER A 44 17.82 -1.03 -6.02
CA SER A 44 17.80 -2.47 -6.25
C SER A 44 16.65 -2.88 -7.18
N PHE A 45 15.44 -2.39 -6.93
CA PHE A 45 14.29 -2.63 -7.80
C PHE A 45 14.52 -2.12 -9.22
N LEU A 46 15.07 -0.90 -9.38
CA LEU A 46 15.42 -0.36 -10.69
C LEU A 46 16.49 -1.21 -11.41
N HIS A 47 17.47 -1.73 -10.69
CA HIS A 47 18.46 -2.65 -11.25
C HIS A 47 17.84 -3.91 -11.84
N ASP A 48 16.88 -4.53 -11.10
CA ASP A 48 16.17 -5.71 -11.60
C ASP A 48 15.30 -5.37 -12.80
N LEU A 49 14.66 -4.19 -12.75
CA LEU A 49 13.86 -3.66 -13.86
C LEU A 49 14.69 -3.51 -15.14
N PHE A 50 15.91 -2.94 -15.07
CA PHE A 50 16.77 -2.75 -16.25
C PHE A 50 17.29 -4.03 -16.86
N ARG A 51 17.44 -5.08 -16.06
CA ARG A 51 17.88 -6.40 -16.54
C ARG A 51 16.73 -7.22 -17.12
N HIS A 52 15.51 -6.76 -16.95
CA HIS A 52 14.36 -7.49 -17.44
C HIS A 52 14.31 -7.43 -18.98
N SER A 53 14.09 -8.58 -19.61
CA SER A 53 14.11 -8.72 -21.09
C SER A 53 13.06 -7.86 -21.82
N SER A 54 11.95 -7.57 -21.14
CA SER A 54 10.88 -6.71 -21.69
C SER A 54 11.17 -5.22 -21.54
N PHE A 55 12.26 -4.84 -20.84
CA PHE A 55 12.58 -3.44 -20.62
C PHE A 55 13.28 -2.83 -21.82
N ASN A 56 12.65 -1.86 -22.45
CA ASN A 56 13.20 -1.13 -23.60
C ASN A 56 12.93 0.38 -23.48
N TYR A 57 13.43 0.96 -22.40
CA TYR A 57 13.38 2.40 -22.19
C TYR A 57 14.80 2.93 -21.90
N SER A 58 15.12 4.07 -22.50
CA SER A 58 16.40 4.78 -22.27
C SER A 58 16.07 6.24 -21.99
N GLY A 59 16.32 6.70 -20.79
CA GLY A 59 16.04 8.08 -20.38
C GLY A 59 15.92 8.25 -18.86
N PRO A 60 15.66 9.46 -18.40
CA PRO A 60 15.51 9.76 -16.99
C PRO A 60 14.20 9.17 -16.44
N VAL A 61 14.27 8.65 -15.20
CA VAL A 61 13.11 8.14 -14.44
C VAL A 61 13.06 8.87 -13.10
N GLY A 62 11.94 9.51 -12.80
CA GLY A 62 11.69 10.09 -11.50
C GLY A 62 11.12 9.03 -10.53
N PHE A 63 11.46 9.12 -9.24
CA PHE A 63 10.83 8.32 -8.20
C PHE A 63 10.76 9.05 -6.86
N ASN A 64 9.82 8.63 -6.00
CA ASN A 64 9.62 9.21 -4.68
C ASN A 64 10.10 8.26 -3.58
N THR A 65 10.90 8.76 -2.64
CA THR A 65 11.35 8.02 -1.46
C THR A 65 10.54 8.34 -0.18
N GLY A 66 9.60 9.29 -0.25
CA GLY A 66 8.79 9.72 0.89
C GLY A 66 7.54 8.85 1.13
N ASP A 67 7.06 8.85 2.37
CA ASP A 67 5.76 8.23 2.72
C ASP A 67 4.56 8.97 2.12
N ASN A 68 4.73 10.24 1.86
CA ASN A 68 3.72 11.05 1.21
C ASN A 68 3.86 10.87 -0.29
N GLY A 69 3.29 9.81 -0.84
CA GLY A 69 3.28 9.51 -2.28
C GLY A 69 2.60 10.58 -3.16
N THR A 70 2.38 11.76 -2.62
CA THR A 70 1.78 12.88 -3.32
C THR A 70 2.80 13.54 -4.23
N ILE A 71 2.77 13.15 -5.47
CA ILE A 71 3.10 14.09 -6.53
C ILE A 71 1.96 15.09 -6.57
N THR A 72 2.27 16.40 -6.51
CA THR A 72 1.27 17.42 -6.85
C THR A 72 0.91 17.28 -8.32
N CYS A 73 -0.32 17.61 -8.70
CA CYS A 73 -0.71 17.64 -10.10
C CYS A 73 0.25 18.46 -10.95
N ASP A 74 0.73 19.59 -10.42
CA ASP A 74 1.66 20.47 -11.14
C ASP A 74 3.00 19.77 -11.44
N THR A 75 3.52 18.97 -10.49
CA THR A 75 4.75 18.19 -10.71
C THR A 75 4.53 17.09 -11.73
N ALA A 76 3.38 16.39 -11.66
CA ALA A 76 3.06 15.34 -12.61
C ALA A 76 2.82 15.89 -14.02
N LEU A 77 2.21 17.06 -14.16
CA LEU A 77 2.06 17.78 -15.42
C LEU A 77 3.40 18.21 -16.00
N ALA A 78 4.28 18.79 -15.19
CA ALA A 78 5.62 19.18 -15.64
C ALA A 78 6.46 17.97 -16.13
N LEU A 79 6.37 16.83 -15.44
CA LEU A 79 7.01 15.60 -15.88
C LEU A 79 6.43 15.08 -17.20
N LYS A 80 5.11 15.21 -17.40
CA LYS A 80 4.45 14.86 -18.66
C LYS A 80 4.91 15.74 -19.80
N GLU A 81 5.00 17.05 -19.60
CA GLU A 81 5.47 18.01 -20.61
C GLU A 81 6.90 17.71 -21.05
N HIS A 82 7.74 17.21 -20.15
CA HIS A 82 9.10 16.79 -20.45
C HIS A 82 9.24 15.34 -20.93
N GLY A 83 8.14 14.58 -20.98
CA GLY A 83 8.13 13.19 -21.46
C GLY A 83 8.79 12.19 -20.51
N TYR A 84 8.91 12.49 -19.21
CA TYR A 84 9.57 11.62 -18.23
C TYR A 84 8.60 10.76 -17.45
N PRO A 85 8.85 9.43 -17.32
CA PRO A 85 8.13 8.56 -16.44
C PRO A 85 8.43 8.85 -14.97
N TYR A 86 7.43 8.67 -14.15
CA TYR A 86 7.55 8.78 -12.71
C TYR A 86 7.05 7.52 -12.00
N LEU A 87 7.92 6.90 -11.21
CA LEU A 87 7.59 5.72 -10.42
C LEU A 87 7.05 6.13 -9.05
N SER A 88 5.87 5.67 -8.71
CA SER A 88 5.25 5.91 -7.41
C SER A 88 4.67 4.64 -6.83
N HIS A 89 4.81 4.44 -5.52
CA HIS A 89 4.19 3.31 -4.83
C HIS A 89 2.71 3.55 -4.49
N ALA A 90 2.29 4.81 -4.45
CA ALA A 90 0.90 5.21 -4.26
C ALA A 90 0.65 6.61 -4.81
N THR A 91 -0.59 6.91 -5.12
CA THR A 91 -1.05 8.27 -5.42
C THR A 91 -2.46 8.48 -4.88
N LEU A 92 -2.86 9.74 -4.72
CA LEU A 92 -4.25 10.07 -4.40
C LEU A 92 -5.11 9.84 -5.65
N SER A 93 -6.11 8.99 -5.52
CA SER A 93 -7.17 8.85 -6.49
C SER A 93 -8.19 9.96 -6.26
N TYR A 94 -7.94 11.12 -6.83
CA TYR A 94 -8.97 12.17 -6.86
C TYR A 94 -10.01 11.79 -7.91
N ARG A 95 -11.15 11.28 -7.47
CA ARG A 95 -12.32 11.14 -8.33
C ARG A 95 -12.69 12.54 -8.85
N GLY A 96 -12.40 12.77 -10.13
CA GLY A 96 -12.80 14.01 -10.83
C GLY A 96 -11.73 15.09 -10.96
N THR A 97 -10.46 14.83 -10.65
CA THR A 97 -9.37 15.77 -10.93
C THR A 97 -8.49 15.31 -12.09
N VAL A 98 -7.99 16.29 -12.85
CA VAL A 98 -7.11 16.14 -14.03
C VAL A 98 -5.89 15.25 -13.78
N CYS A 99 -5.48 15.05 -12.52
CA CYS A 99 -4.36 14.18 -12.14
C CYS A 99 -4.63 12.70 -12.37
N ALA A 100 -5.87 12.23 -12.35
CA ALA A 100 -6.22 10.83 -12.63
C ALA A 100 -5.94 10.43 -14.09
N GLU A 101 -5.81 11.40 -14.99
CA GLU A 101 -5.52 11.20 -16.42
C GLU A 101 -4.03 11.17 -16.75
N LEU A 102 -3.15 11.39 -15.77
CA LEU A 102 -1.72 11.46 -16.02
C LEU A 102 -1.12 10.06 -16.20
N LYS A 103 -1.12 9.60 -17.45
CA LYS A 103 -0.48 8.34 -17.89
C LYS A 103 1.05 8.30 -17.66
N THR A 104 1.63 9.35 -17.08
CA THR A 104 3.06 9.45 -16.77
C THR A 104 3.43 8.78 -15.44
N ILE A 105 2.45 8.49 -14.57
CA ILE A 105 2.71 7.78 -13.32
C ILE A 105 2.65 6.28 -13.58
N VAL A 106 3.77 5.61 -13.37
CA VAL A 106 3.85 4.15 -13.37
C VAL A 106 3.90 3.67 -11.93
N PHE A 107 2.89 2.92 -11.51
CA PHE A 107 2.88 2.35 -10.18
C PHE A 107 3.93 1.26 -10.06
N GLN A 108 4.74 1.36 -9.00
CA GLN A 108 5.70 0.35 -8.58
C GLN A 108 5.27 -0.22 -7.22
N PRO A 109 5.82 -1.36 -6.80
CA PRO A 109 5.61 -1.87 -5.45
C PRO A 109 6.10 -0.90 -4.37
N ASP A 110 5.47 -0.96 -3.18
CA ASP A 110 5.95 -0.23 -2.01
C ASP A 110 7.24 -0.84 -1.43
N TYR A 111 7.86 -0.11 -0.50
CA TYR A 111 9.15 -0.52 0.08
C TYR A 111 9.12 -1.85 0.81
N HIS A 112 8.04 -2.15 1.54
CA HIS A 112 7.91 -3.41 2.25
C HIS A 112 7.79 -4.56 1.27
N PHE A 113 7.04 -4.37 0.19
CA PHE A 113 6.93 -5.37 -0.87
C PHE A 113 8.31 -5.61 -1.52
N ILE A 114 9.05 -4.56 -1.86
CA ILE A 114 10.41 -4.69 -2.44
C ILE A 114 11.35 -5.37 -1.44
N GLN A 115 11.40 -4.91 -0.20
CA GLN A 115 12.28 -5.41 0.85
C GLN A 115 12.07 -6.90 1.15
N THR A 116 10.83 -7.36 1.06
CA THR A 116 10.43 -8.73 1.39
C THR A 116 10.26 -9.62 0.15
N LEU A 117 10.68 -9.13 -1.02
CA LEU A 117 10.51 -9.82 -2.31
C LEU A 117 9.07 -10.30 -2.55
N GLY A 118 8.10 -9.40 -2.30
CA GLY A 118 6.68 -9.69 -2.44
C GLY A 118 6.07 -10.39 -1.23
N PHE A 119 6.56 -10.11 -0.02
CA PHE A 119 6.16 -10.80 1.21
C PHE A 119 6.31 -12.33 1.13
N LYS A 120 7.24 -12.82 0.30
CA LYS A 120 7.38 -14.23 -0.07
C LYS A 120 7.37 -15.16 1.15
N ASP A 121 8.26 -14.92 2.13
CA ASP A 121 8.40 -15.80 3.30
C ASP A 121 7.19 -15.71 4.24
N LEU A 122 6.59 -14.52 4.37
CA LEU A 122 5.39 -14.33 5.18
C LEU A 122 4.20 -15.06 4.56
N VAL A 123 3.97 -14.88 3.26
CA VAL A 123 2.85 -15.54 2.54
C VAL A 123 2.97 -17.06 2.60
N LEU A 124 4.18 -17.62 2.46
CA LEU A 124 4.40 -19.06 2.61
C LEU A 124 4.02 -19.54 4.02
N LYS A 125 4.49 -18.86 5.07
CA LYS A 125 4.16 -19.20 6.46
C LYS A 125 2.65 -19.05 6.74
N LEU A 126 2.00 -18.03 6.19
CA LEU A 126 0.55 -17.85 6.33
C LEU A 126 -0.24 -19.00 5.70
N SER A 127 0.20 -19.49 4.52
CA SER A 127 -0.44 -20.63 3.85
C SER A 127 -0.30 -21.93 4.63
N ASP A 128 0.79 -22.11 5.40
CA ASP A 128 1.05 -23.31 6.18
C ASP A 128 0.21 -23.41 7.47
N ILE A 129 -0.32 -22.29 7.98
CA ILE A 129 -1.12 -22.28 9.22
C ILE A 129 -2.43 -23.06 9.05
N GLY A 130 -3.04 -23.01 7.86
CA GLY A 130 -4.13 -23.91 7.46
C GLY A 130 -5.43 -23.87 8.28
N THR A 131 -5.57 -22.99 9.30
CA THR A 131 -6.78 -22.92 10.13
C THR A 131 -7.98 -22.41 9.31
N PRO A 132 -9.03 -23.22 9.12
CA PRO A 132 -10.23 -22.80 8.40
C PRO A 132 -10.88 -21.56 9.04
N LEU A 133 -11.40 -20.66 8.22
CA LEU A 133 -12.00 -19.40 8.70
C LEU A 133 -13.07 -19.60 9.80
N PRO A 134 -13.99 -20.59 9.71
CA PRO A 134 -15.01 -20.81 10.75
C PRO A 134 -14.43 -21.13 12.13
N GLN A 135 -13.22 -21.71 12.20
CA GLN A 135 -12.57 -22.11 13.45
C GLN A 135 -11.77 -20.96 14.08
N ARG A 136 -11.60 -19.85 13.38
CA ARG A 136 -10.89 -18.67 13.87
C ARG A 136 -11.73 -17.90 14.89
N GLN A 137 -11.05 -17.08 15.70
CA GLN A 137 -11.71 -16.20 16.67
C GLN A 137 -12.68 -15.24 15.98
N LYS A 138 -13.88 -15.08 16.51
CA LYS A 138 -14.95 -14.21 16.01
C LYS A 138 -14.66 -12.72 16.26
N LYS A 139 -13.51 -12.26 15.80
CA LYS A 139 -13.04 -10.89 15.98
C LYS A 139 -12.46 -10.32 14.71
N VAL A 140 -12.45 -8.99 14.62
CA VAL A 140 -11.64 -8.21 13.68
C VAL A 140 -10.46 -7.62 14.46
N ILE A 141 -9.23 -7.89 13.99
CA ILE A 141 -8.00 -7.43 14.61
C ILE A 141 -7.36 -6.27 13.83
N TRP A 142 -6.74 -5.34 14.55
CA TRP A 142 -5.82 -4.37 13.97
C TRP A 142 -4.83 -3.82 14.99
N ARG A 143 -3.59 -3.69 14.55
CA ARG A 143 -2.51 -2.99 15.27
C ARG A 143 -1.74 -2.11 14.29
N GLY A 144 -1.49 -0.86 14.66
CA GLY A 144 -0.75 0.04 13.80
C GLY A 144 -0.21 1.29 14.48
N ALA A 145 0.71 1.96 13.81
CA ALA A 145 1.21 3.26 14.25
C ALA A 145 0.15 4.35 14.01
N PRO A 146 0.15 5.43 14.80
CA PRO A 146 -0.76 6.56 14.64
C PRO A 146 -0.31 7.46 13.48
N THR A 147 -0.30 6.92 12.28
CA THR A 147 0.05 7.64 11.04
C THR A 147 -1.21 8.03 10.28
N GLY A 148 -1.12 9.11 9.53
CA GLY A 148 -2.21 9.69 8.77
C GLY A 148 -2.22 11.21 8.92
N ARG A 149 -3.15 11.87 8.24
CA ARG A 149 -3.29 13.32 8.30
C ARG A 149 -4.01 13.72 9.58
N ILE A 150 -3.34 14.51 10.42
CA ILE A 150 -3.95 15.17 11.58
C ILE A 150 -4.25 16.61 11.16
N VAL A 151 -5.51 17.00 11.28
CA VAL A 151 -5.96 18.37 10.97
C VAL A 151 -6.31 19.10 12.28
N ASN A 152 -7.16 18.52 13.12
CA ASN A 152 -7.68 19.11 14.35
C ASN A 152 -7.80 18.05 15.46
N GLY A 153 -6.68 17.75 16.14
CA GLY A 153 -6.70 16.81 17.27
C GLY A 153 -6.87 15.32 16.89
N CYS A 154 -7.10 14.50 17.92
CA CYS A 154 -7.21 13.02 17.79
C CYS A 154 -8.28 12.55 16.81
N ASP A 155 -9.45 13.19 16.88
CA ASP A 155 -10.63 12.73 16.13
C ASP A 155 -10.48 12.90 14.62
N SER A 156 -9.54 13.75 14.18
CA SER A 156 -9.22 13.91 12.77
C SER A 156 -8.33 12.78 12.24
N LEU A 157 -7.61 12.06 13.11
CA LEU A 157 -6.82 10.91 12.72
C LEU A 157 -7.72 9.67 12.65
N VAL A 158 -8.01 9.19 11.46
CA VAL A 158 -8.94 8.06 11.25
C VAL A 158 -8.53 6.82 12.05
N ARG A 159 -7.23 6.53 12.17
CA ARG A 159 -6.70 5.41 12.98
C ARG A 159 -6.97 5.57 14.48
N ALA A 160 -6.93 6.79 15.02
CA ALA A 160 -7.29 7.04 16.41
C ALA A 160 -8.81 6.94 16.58
N ARG A 161 -9.57 7.59 15.71
CA ARG A 161 -11.03 7.58 15.75
C ARG A 161 -11.62 6.17 15.70
N ILE A 162 -11.11 5.30 14.82
CA ILE A 162 -11.60 3.91 14.73
C ILE A 162 -11.28 3.10 15.99
N CYS A 163 -10.13 3.32 16.62
CA CYS A 163 -9.79 2.68 17.90
C CYS A 163 -10.71 3.15 19.03
N LEU A 164 -11.10 4.43 19.03
CA LEU A 164 -12.06 4.96 20.03
C LEU A 164 -13.44 4.37 19.84
N LEU A 165 -13.94 4.29 18.60
CA LEU A 165 -15.23 3.67 18.28
C LEU A 165 -15.28 2.17 18.63
N ALA A 166 -14.18 1.46 18.44
CA ALA A 166 -14.09 0.02 18.69
C ALA A 166 -14.15 -0.37 20.18
N ARG A 167 -13.89 0.54 21.12
CA ARG A 167 -13.76 0.23 22.56
C ARG A 167 -14.94 -0.52 23.18
N ASN A 168 -16.15 -0.20 22.72
CA ASN A 168 -17.38 -0.76 23.25
C ASN A 168 -17.95 -1.89 22.38
N ILE A 169 -17.21 -2.33 21.36
CA ILE A 169 -17.63 -3.35 20.41
C ILE A 169 -16.78 -4.61 20.66
N THR A 170 -17.37 -5.62 21.26
CA THR A 170 -16.66 -6.79 21.81
C THR A 170 -15.94 -7.65 20.78
N TRP A 171 -16.35 -7.59 19.50
CA TRP A 171 -15.71 -8.31 18.41
C TRP A 171 -14.64 -7.48 17.67
N LEU A 172 -14.38 -6.23 18.07
CA LEU A 172 -13.32 -5.41 17.53
C LEU A 172 -12.13 -5.34 18.51
N ASP A 173 -10.95 -5.67 18.03
CA ASP A 173 -9.71 -5.56 18.79
C ASP A 173 -8.72 -4.68 18.04
N PHE A 174 -8.89 -3.36 18.17
CA PHE A 174 -8.09 -2.36 17.48
C PHE A 174 -7.19 -1.61 18.45
N GLY A 175 -5.93 -1.40 18.05
CA GLY A 175 -4.96 -0.72 18.92
C GLY A 175 -3.86 0.04 18.20
N ILE A 176 -3.54 1.20 18.78
CA ILE A 176 -2.38 2.02 18.43
C ILE A 176 -1.16 1.48 19.17
N VAL A 177 -0.05 1.23 18.46
CA VAL A 177 1.16 0.60 19.03
C VAL A 177 2.29 1.59 19.31
N LYS A 178 2.03 2.89 19.23
CA LYS A 178 2.98 3.97 19.55
C LYS A 178 2.22 5.12 20.22
N HIS A 179 2.91 5.85 21.08
CA HIS A 179 2.35 7.03 21.70
C HIS A 179 1.86 8.04 20.64
N LEU A 180 0.66 8.58 20.86
CA LEU A 180 0.06 9.64 20.07
C LEU A 180 -0.10 10.89 20.95
N PRO A 181 0.80 11.87 20.83
CA PRO A 181 0.70 13.11 21.59
C PRO A 181 -0.61 13.84 21.35
N GLY A 182 -1.19 14.42 22.40
CA GLY A 182 -2.42 15.19 22.27
C GLY A 182 -3.71 14.36 22.15
N CYS A 183 -3.62 13.04 22.36
CA CYS A 183 -4.77 12.13 22.37
C CYS A 183 -5.01 11.55 23.78
N PRO A 184 -5.65 12.29 24.66
CA PRO A 184 -5.92 11.80 26.02
C PRO A 184 -6.80 10.54 25.97
N GLY A 185 -6.48 9.57 26.83
CA GLY A 185 -7.21 8.31 26.90
C GLY A 185 -6.87 7.29 25.80
N MET A 186 -5.98 7.57 24.87
CA MET A 186 -5.50 6.57 23.92
C MET A 186 -4.41 5.72 24.56
N GLU A 187 -4.74 4.51 24.95
CA GLU A 187 -3.78 3.56 25.49
C GLU A 187 -2.93 2.94 24.38
N ILE A 188 -1.65 2.68 24.70
CA ILE A 188 -0.75 1.98 23.76
C ILE A 188 -1.03 0.48 23.88
N SER A 189 -1.40 -0.12 22.75
CA SER A 189 -1.61 -1.56 22.64
C SER A 189 -0.30 -2.29 22.33
N ASN A 190 -0.21 -3.53 22.78
CA ASN A 190 0.90 -4.39 22.41
C ASN A 190 0.87 -4.70 20.91
N ARG A 191 2.05 -4.84 20.30
CA ARG A 191 2.18 -5.38 18.95
C ARG A 191 1.77 -6.84 18.94
N ILE A 192 1.15 -7.26 17.86
CA ILE A 192 0.83 -8.66 17.57
C ILE A 192 1.60 -9.02 16.29
N PRO A 193 2.40 -10.09 16.30
CA PRO A 193 3.09 -10.57 15.10
C PRO A 193 2.09 -10.86 13.97
N GLU A 194 2.48 -10.63 12.73
CA GLU A 194 1.60 -10.79 11.56
C GLU A 194 1.05 -12.22 11.45
N LEU A 195 1.83 -13.23 11.81
CA LEU A 195 1.40 -14.65 11.81
C LEU A 195 0.28 -14.93 12.83
N ASP A 196 0.19 -14.16 13.91
CA ASP A 196 -0.84 -14.34 14.91
C ASP A 196 -2.19 -13.70 14.50
N TRP A 197 -2.18 -12.82 13.48
CA TRP A 197 -3.42 -12.19 13.00
C TRP A 197 -4.34 -13.19 12.31
N VAL A 198 -3.82 -14.29 11.78
CA VAL A 198 -4.65 -15.32 11.13
C VAL A 198 -5.48 -16.15 12.11
N GLN A 199 -5.31 -15.95 13.41
CA GLN A 199 -6.20 -16.53 14.42
C GLN A 199 -7.60 -15.86 14.43
N PHE A 200 -7.75 -14.72 13.77
CA PHE A 200 -8.99 -13.94 13.74
C PHE A 200 -9.70 -14.09 12.41
N ARG A 201 -11.05 -14.09 12.44
CA ARG A 201 -11.87 -14.13 11.21
C ARG A 201 -11.68 -12.89 10.34
N GLY A 202 -11.47 -11.74 10.96
CA GLY A 202 -11.34 -10.46 10.28
C GLY A 202 -10.04 -9.73 10.59
N ILE A 203 -9.53 -9.01 9.60
CA ILE A 203 -8.39 -8.11 9.71
C ILE A 203 -8.82 -6.75 9.15
N LEU A 204 -8.60 -5.67 9.93
CA LEU A 204 -8.82 -4.32 9.42
C LEU A 204 -7.64 -3.87 8.57
N ASP A 205 -7.96 -3.25 7.44
CA ASP A 205 -7.02 -2.47 6.64
C ASP A 205 -7.42 -1.00 6.65
N ILE A 206 -6.48 -0.15 7.03
CA ILE A 206 -6.69 1.29 7.16
C ILE A 206 -5.42 2.03 6.76
N ASP A 207 -5.56 2.95 5.83
CA ASP A 207 -4.46 3.73 5.31
C ASP A 207 -3.86 4.68 6.37
N GLY A 208 -2.61 5.07 6.14
CA GLY A 208 -1.86 5.97 7.00
C GLY A 208 -1.53 7.28 6.29
N ASN A 209 -0.24 7.61 6.21
CA ASN A 209 0.24 8.77 5.43
C ASN A 209 0.01 8.58 3.92
N ALA A 210 0.01 7.34 3.47
CA ALA A 210 -0.36 6.85 2.16
C ALA A 210 -1.11 5.53 2.34
N ASN A 211 -1.20 4.70 1.28
CA ASN A 211 -1.80 3.38 1.37
C ASN A 211 -1.18 2.50 2.47
N ALA A 212 -1.97 1.61 3.03
CA ALA A 212 -1.51 0.65 4.03
C ALA A 212 -0.56 -0.38 3.39
N TRP A 213 0.72 -0.38 3.77
CA TRP A 213 1.73 -1.29 3.22
C TRP A 213 1.48 -2.77 3.54
N GLY A 214 0.70 -3.05 4.58
CA GLY A 214 0.34 -4.41 4.95
C GLY A 214 -0.86 -4.98 4.20
N LEU A 215 -1.56 -4.23 3.34
CA LEU A 215 -2.76 -4.71 2.65
C LEU A 215 -2.48 -6.01 1.89
N PHE A 216 -1.34 -6.11 1.21
CA PHE A 216 -0.99 -7.27 0.40
C PHE A 216 -1.00 -8.59 1.20
N TRP A 217 -0.25 -8.65 2.30
CA TRP A 217 -0.19 -9.88 3.10
C TRP A 217 -1.49 -10.14 3.88
N ARG A 218 -2.27 -9.09 4.21
CA ARG A 218 -3.59 -9.25 4.81
C ARG A 218 -4.55 -9.95 3.86
N LEU A 219 -4.54 -9.58 2.58
CA LEU A 219 -5.32 -10.29 1.54
C LEU A 219 -4.86 -11.74 1.36
N ALA A 220 -3.57 -12.04 1.58
CA ALA A 220 -3.02 -13.39 1.51
C ALA A 220 -3.27 -14.23 2.77
N SER A 221 -3.78 -13.66 3.86
CA SER A 221 -3.84 -14.28 5.20
C SER A 221 -4.93 -15.34 5.36
N GLY A 222 -5.91 -15.36 4.48
CA GLY A 222 -7.12 -16.19 4.62
C GLY A 222 -8.10 -15.69 5.69
N SER A 223 -7.86 -14.52 6.29
CA SER A 223 -8.87 -13.77 7.05
C SER A 223 -9.61 -12.82 6.12
N VAL A 224 -10.83 -12.46 6.47
CA VAL A 224 -11.58 -11.45 5.71
C VAL A 224 -10.96 -10.07 5.99
N VAL A 225 -10.59 -9.36 4.94
CA VAL A 225 -10.10 -7.99 5.07
C VAL A 225 -11.27 -7.03 5.10
N PHE A 226 -11.38 -6.24 6.16
CA PHE A 226 -12.27 -5.09 6.28
C PHE A 226 -11.47 -3.85 5.93
N ARG A 227 -11.75 -3.22 4.79
CA ARG A 227 -10.95 -2.10 4.30
C ARG A 227 -11.71 -0.79 4.42
N VAL A 228 -11.11 0.17 5.14
CA VAL A 228 -11.64 1.54 5.21
C VAL A 228 -11.41 2.22 3.84
N GLU A 229 -12.47 2.79 3.30
CA GLU A 229 -12.39 3.57 2.06
C GLU A 229 -11.38 4.72 2.22
N SER A 230 -10.63 4.96 1.19
CA SER A 230 -9.53 5.93 1.18
C SER A 230 -9.31 6.45 -0.23
N PRO A 231 -8.83 7.69 -0.39
CA PRO A 231 -8.46 8.23 -1.69
C PRO A 231 -7.14 7.67 -2.22
N TRP A 232 -6.41 6.85 -1.45
CA TRP A 232 -5.14 6.28 -1.89
C TRP A 232 -5.34 5.09 -2.82
N THR A 233 -4.62 5.08 -3.93
CA THR A 233 -4.53 3.95 -4.86
C THR A 233 -3.08 3.56 -5.15
N ASN A 234 -2.89 2.34 -5.64
CA ASN A 234 -1.60 1.79 -6.07
C ASN A 234 -1.78 0.79 -7.23
N SER A 235 -0.76 -0.01 -7.53
CA SER A 235 -0.74 -0.93 -8.67
C SER A 235 -1.86 -1.98 -8.68
N TYR A 236 -2.49 -2.29 -7.55
CA TYR A 236 -3.50 -3.35 -7.45
C TYR A 236 -4.80 -2.95 -6.76
N ILE A 237 -4.82 -1.85 -5.98
CA ILE A 237 -6.02 -1.43 -5.22
C ILE A 237 -7.22 -1.20 -6.15
N ASP A 238 -7.03 -0.57 -7.31
CA ASP A 238 -8.12 -0.28 -8.26
C ASP A 238 -8.73 -1.54 -8.88
N ARG A 239 -8.05 -2.68 -8.78
CA ARG A 239 -8.55 -3.98 -9.26
C ARG A 239 -9.28 -4.78 -8.19
N LEU A 240 -9.16 -4.37 -6.92
CA LEU A 240 -9.90 -4.99 -5.83
C LEU A 240 -11.39 -4.63 -5.92
N LYS A 241 -12.24 -5.61 -5.71
CA LYS A 241 -13.69 -5.45 -5.76
C LYS A 241 -14.28 -5.61 -4.37
N PRO A 242 -15.05 -4.61 -3.88
CA PRO A 242 -15.81 -4.73 -2.63
C PRO A 242 -16.72 -5.97 -2.67
N TRP A 243 -16.89 -6.62 -1.53
CA TRP A 243 -17.69 -7.83 -1.32
C TRP A 243 -17.23 -9.06 -2.13
N VAL A 244 -16.10 -8.93 -2.85
CA VAL A 244 -15.46 -10.04 -3.57
C VAL A 244 -14.10 -10.35 -2.97
N HIS A 245 -13.29 -9.31 -2.70
CA HIS A 245 -11.93 -9.46 -2.18
C HIS A 245 -11.78 -8.88 -0.76
N PHE A 246 -12.70 -8.03 -0.34
CA PHE A 246 -12.73 -7.37 0.97
C PHE A 246 -14.14 -6.85 1.28
N ILE A 247 -14.41 -6.57 2.56
CA ILE A 247 -15.64 -5.90 3.01
C ILE A 247 -15.32 -4.41 3.20
N PRO A 248 -16.07 -3.48 2.53
CA PRO A 248 -15.79 -2.07 2.61
C PRO A 248 -16.33 -1.45 3.90
N ILE A 249 -15.53 -0.59 4.52
CA ILE A 249 -15.94 0.33 5.57
C ILE A 249 -15.89 1.73 5.01
N PHE A 250 -16.94 2.52 5.16
CA PHE A 250 -16.99 3.89 4.67
C PHE A 250 -15.91 4.75 5.33
N GLU A 251 -15.40 5.75 4.61
CA GLU A 251 -14.38 6.67 5.12
C GLU A 251 -14.82 7.39 6.42
N ASN A 252 -16.11 7.69 6.54
CA ASN A 252 -16.70 8.29 7.74
C ASN A 252 -16.93 7.31 8.88
N LEU A 253 -16.70 5.99 8.68
CA LEU A 253 -16.84 4.88 9.63
C LEU A 253 -18.29 4.59 10.09
N THR A 254 -19.31 5.16 9.43
CA THR A 254 -20.71 5.01 9.88
C THR A 254 -21.25 3.58 9.82
N ASN A 255 -20.69 2.73 8.93
CA ASN A 255 -21.07 1.32 8.82
C ASN A 255 -20.12 0.36 9.55
N LEU A 256 -19.15 0.86 10.33
CA LEU A 256 -18.12 0.04 10.97
C LEU A 256 -18.71 -1.11 11.78
N GLU A 257 -19.62 -0.80 12.73
CA GLU A 257 -20.22 -1.80 13.60
C GLU A 257 -21.08 -2.78 12.82
N GLU A 258 -21.91 -2.29 11.92
CA GLU A 258 -22.82 -3.09 11.10
C GLU A 258 -22.08 -4.15 10.29
N VAL A 259 -21.12 -3.70 9.43
CA VAL A 259 -20.44 -4.62 8.50
C VAL A 259 -19.48 -5.58 9.20
N THR A 260 -18.87 -5.16 10.33
CA THR A 260 -17.93 -6.02 11.05
C THR A 260 -18.62 -7.07 11.90
N ARG A 261 -19.89 -6.88 12.26
CA ARG A 261 -20.66 -7.82 13.07
C ARG A 261 -20.75 -9.21 12.44
N ILE A 262 -20.68 -9.33 11.12
CA ILE A 262 -20.72 -10.59 10.39
C ILE A 262 -19.64 -11.60 10.86
N VAL A 263 -18.50 -11.15 11.45
CA VAL A 263 -17.49 -12.09 11.97
C VAL A 263 -17.98 -12.90 13.16
N THR A 264 -19.07 -12.47 13.84
CA THR A 264 -19.63 -13.16 15.00
C THR A 264 -20.59 -14.28 14.62
N THR A 265 -20.95 -14.41 13.35
CA THR A 265 -21.96 -15.34 12.86
C THR A 265 -21.58 -16.81 13.07
N ASP A 266 -22.59 -17.65 13.24
CA ASP A 266 -22.52 -19.12 13.10
C ASP A 266 -23.41 -19.60 11.95
N ASP A 267 -24.07 -18.69 11.24
CA ASP A 267 -24.87 -19.04 10.06
C ASP A 267 -23.95 -19.56 8.93
N SER A 268 -24.33 -20.68 8.37
CA SER A 268 -23.53 -21.39 7.37
C SER A 268 -23.39 -20.61 6.05
N SER A 269 -24.41 -19.86 5.67
CA SER A 269 -24.38 -19.06 4.43
C SER A 269 -23.48 -17.81 4.57
N GLU A 270 -23.53 -17.15 5.73
CA GLU A 270 -22.65 -16.03 6.03
C GLU A 270 -21.20 -16.50 6.20
N LEU A 271 -20.96 -17.65 6.85
CA LEU A 271 -19.62 -18.24 6.94
C LEU A 271 -19.07 -18.62 5.57
N GLN A 272 -19.92 -19.12 4.66
CA GLN A 272 -19.52 -19.40 3.29
C GLN A 272 -19.16 -18.11 2.56
N LEU A 273 -19.97 -17.06 2.67
CA LEU A 273 -19.67 -15.74 2.09
C LEU A 273 -18.31 -15.20 2.57
N LEU A 274 -18.05 -15.25 3.89
CA LEU A 274 -16.77 -14.82 4.46
C LEU A 274 -15.61 -15.65 3.91
N SER A 275 -15.78 -16.96 3.78
CA SER A 275 -14.77 -17.88 3.25
C SER A 275 -14.49 -17.60 1.77
N ASP A 276 -15.53 -17.32 0.99
CA ASP A 276 -15.39 -16.98 -0.43
C ASP A 276 -14.65 -15.66 -0.63
N ILE A 277 -14.97 -14.63 0.16
CA ILE A 277 -14.26 -13.34 0.12
C ILE A 277 -12.78 -13.53 0.46
N ALA A 278 -12.46 -14.29 1.50
CA ALA A 278 -11.08 -14.56 1.90
C ALA A 278 -10.33 -15.36 0.83
N MET A 279 -10.96 -16.37 0.23
CA MET A 279 -10.36 -17.17 -0.83
C MET A 279 -10.16 -16.38 -2.13
N ASN A 280 -11.12 -15.53 -2.49
CA ASN A 280 -10.99 -14.64 -3.64
C ASN A 280 -9.83 -13.64 -3.44
N ALA A 281 -9.63 -13.13 -2.21
CA ALA A 281 -8.51 -12.26 -1.88
C ALA A 281 -7.15 -12.98 -2.06
N ILE A 282 -7.01 -14.21 -1.56
CA ILE A 282 -5.82 -15.05 -1.77
C ILE A 282 -5.58 -15.25 -3.28
N THR A 283 -6.61 -15.64 -4.01
CA THR A 283 -6.53 -15.91 -5.47
C THR A 283 -6.10 -14.67 -6.23
N PHE A 284 -6.59 -13.50 -5.81
CA PHE A 284 -6.23 -12.21 -6.41
C PHE A 284 -4.75 -11.87 -6.21
N VAL A 285 -4.19 -12.04 -5.00
CA VAL A 285 -2.80 -11.67 -4.72
C VAL A 285 -1.78 -12.73 -5.15
N LYS A 286 -2.19 -13.99 -5.30
CA LYS A 286 -1.30 -15.11 -5.64
C LYS A 286 -0.40 -14.88 -6.87
N PRO A 287 -0.86 -14.30 -7.99
CA PRO A 287 -0.02 -14.01 -9.15
C PRO A 287 0.85 -12.77 -8.99
N ILE A 288 0.63 -11.96 -7.95
CA ILE A 288 1.38 -10.71 -7.72
C ILE A 288 2.63 -11.06 -6.92
N THR A 289 3.71 -11.38 -7.61
CA THR A 289 5.03 -11.69 -7.05
C THR A 289 6.01 -10.54 -7.31
N TYR A 290 7.15 -10.53 -6.64
CA TYR A 290 8.21 -9.56 -6.94
C TYR A 290 8.58 -9.57 -8.43
N SER A 291 8.79 -10.75 -9.00
CA SER A 291 9.14 -10.89 -10.43
C SER A 291 8.04 -10.40 -11.35
N SER A 292 6.77 -10.73 -11.07
CA SER A 292 5.64 -10.25 -11.90
C SER A 292 5.45 -8.74 -11.80
N GLU A 293 5.80 -8.11 -10.68
CA GLU A 293 5.76 -6.65 -10.53
C GLU A 293 6.92 -5.97 -11.27
N VAL A 294 8.12 -6.56 -11.28
CA VAL A 294 9.24 -6.10 -12.12
C VAL A 294 8.84 -6.14 -13.60
N GLU A 295 8.29 -7.26 -14.05
CA GLU A 295 7.80 -7.43 -15.43
C GLU A 295 6.70 -6.41 -15.77
N ARG A 296 5.71 -6.24 -14.89
CA ARG A 296 4.60 -5.29 -15.09
C ARG A 296 5.11 -3.86 -15.23
N VAL A 297 6.05 -3.43 -14.38
CA VAL A 297 6.62 -2.09 -14.44
C VAL A 297 7.46 -1.93 -15.71
N ALA A 298 8.25 -2.95 -16.09
CA ALA A 298 9.04 -2.96 -17.33
C ALA A 298 8.14 -2.79 -18.55
N ASN A 299 7.07 -3.57 -18.64
CA ASN A 299 6.11 -3.51 -19.74
C ASN A 299 5.41 -2.15 -19.81
N ASN A 300 4.98 -1.60 -18.66
CA ASN A 300 4.33 -0.29 -18.61
C ASN A 300 5.27 0.84 -19.05
N LEU A 301 6.52 0.83 -18.59
CA LEU A 301 7.51 1.82 -19.01
C LEU A 301 7.80 1.71 -20.51
N THR A 302 7.99 0.50 -21.01
CA THR A 302 8.23 0.27 -22.43
C THR A 302 7.02 0.69 -23.29
N TYR A 303 5.82 0.36 -22.86
CA TYR A 303 4.58 0.72 -23.58
C TYR A 303 4.35 2.23 -23.61
N LEU A 304 4.54 2.91 -22.48
CA LEU A 304 4.24 4.33 -22.36
C LEU A 304 5.35 5.24 -22.91
N PHE A 305 6.60 4.79 -22.86
CA PHE A 305 7.78 5.63 -23.11
C PHE A 305 8.82 4.99 -24.03
N GLY A 306 8.64 3.71 -24.43
CA GLY A 306 9.63 2.92 -25.18
C GLY A 306 9.70 3.23 -26.68
N SER A 307 8.93 4.17 -27.19
CA SER A 307 9.14 4.63 -28.56
C SER A 307 10.45 5.43 -28.62
N PRO A 308 11.36 5.11 -29.52
CA PRO A 308 12.58 5.89 -29.64
C PRO A 308 12.19 7.34 -29.93
N PHE A 309 12.74 8.26 -29.13
CA PHE A 309 12.72 9.67 -29.51
C PHE A 309 13.30 9.76 -30.92
N ARG A 310 12.44 10.02 -31.91
CA ARG A 310 12.85 10.40 -33.25
C ARG A 310 13.23 11.87 -33.26
#